data_a9ac6ece022b1c287af84fa3617f9928
#
_entry.id   a9ac6ece022b1c287af84fa3617f9928
#
_cell.length_a   1.000
_cell.length_b   1.000
_cell.length_c   1.000
_cell.angle_alpha   90.00
_cell.angle_beta   90.00
_cell.angle_gamma   90.00
#
_symmetry.space_group_name_H-M   'P 1'
#
loop_
_entity.id
_entity.type
_entity.pdbx_description
1 polymer ?
#
loop_
_entity_poly.entity_id
_entity_poly.type
_entity_poly.pdbx_seq_one_letter_code
_entity_poly.pdbx_strand_id
1 'polypeptide(L)'
;RDCIPAPARRTVGNPAKRTFQALRIAVNDELTILEAALPAALAHLRVGGRIVIESYQSLEDRLVKDIFRRGATDQAPAGVPMIPEELQARLRLLTRGAQLADDTEKSHNPRSASVRLRGAQMIRPWKERP
;
A
#
# COMPACT_ATOMS: atom_id res chain seq x y z
N ARG A 1 15.63 -14.60 23.64
CA ARG A 1 14.50 -13.93 24.31
C ARG A 1 14.99 -12.76 25.17
N ASP A 2 16.13 -12.86 25.81
CA ASP A 2 16.64 -11.88 26.78
C ASP A 2 17.10 -10.57 26.14
N CYS A 3 17.44 -10.58 24.86
CA CYS A 3 17.83 -9.38 24.10
C CYS A 3 16.65 -8.51 23.64
N ILE A 4 15.40 -8.92 23.92
CA ILE A 4 14.21 -8.19 23.47
C ILE A 4 13.72 -7.26 24.60
N PRO A 5 13.58 -5.94 24.36
CA PRO A 5 13.10 -5.00 25.38
C PRO A 5 11.74 -5.42 25.96
N ALA A 6 11.56 -5.21 27.25
CA ALA A 6 10.35 -5.61 27.99
C ALA A 6 9.01 -5.16 27.35
N PRO A 7 8.87 -3.94 26.80
CA PRO A 7 7.64 -3.52 26.11
C PRO A 7 7.33 -4.36 24.88
N ALA A 8 8.34 -4.80 24.14
CA ALA A 8 8.15 -5.62 22.93
C ALA A 8 7.79 -7.09 23.23
N ARG A 9 8.05 -7.57 24.47
CA ARG A 9 7.66 -8.90 24.95
C ARG A 9 6.16 -9.01 25.26
N ARG A 10 5.48 -7.86 25.46
CA ARG A 10 4.04 -7.78 25.81
C ARG A 10 3.11 -7.85 24.59
N THR A 11 3.65 -7.84 23.38
CA THR A 11 2.84 -8.01 22.15
C THR A 11 2.39 -9.45 22.00
N VAL A 12 1.10 -9.63 21.63
CA VAL A 12 0.52 -10.95 21.34
C VAL A 12 1.32 -11.60 20.21
N GLY A 13 1.87 -12.78 20.45
CA GLY A 13 2.63 -13.57 19.50
C GLY A 13 4.10 -13.77 19.85
N ASN A 14 4.84 -14.49 18.99
CA ASN A 14 6.25 -14.73 19.21
C ASN A 14 7.06 -13.44 18.96
N PRO A 15 7.79 -12.91 19.96
CA PRO A 15 8.57 -11.68 19.82
C PRO A 15 9.68 -11.77 18.76
N ALA A 16 10.16 -12.96 18.43
CA ALA A 16 11.13 -13.17 17.35
C ALA A 16 10.54 -12.98 15.94
N LYS A 17 9.20 -13.00 15.80
CA LYS A 17 8.53 -12.85 14.50
C LYS A 17 8.96 -11.58 13.76
N ARG A 18 9.10 -10.47 14.48
CA ARG A 18 9.53 -9.18 13.89
C ARG A 18 10.96 -9.23 13.38
N THR A 19 11.86 -9.89 14.11
CA THR A 19 13.26 -10.05 13.70
C THR A 19 13.36 -10.91 12.43
N PHE A 20 12.67 -12.05 12.40
CA PHE A 20 12.64 -12.89 11.20
C PHE A 20 11.98 -12.20 10.01
N GLN A 21 10.95 -11.40 10.25
CA GLN A 21 10.32 -10.57 9.21
C GLN A 21 11.31 -9.54 8.65
N ALA A 22 12.04 -8.84 9.51
CA ALA A 22 13.04 -7.86 9.08
C ALA A 22 14.16 -8.51 8.26
N LEU A 23 14.66 -9.67 8.69
CA LEU A 23 15.64 -10.46 7.94
C LEU A 23 15.10 -10.88 6.57
N ARG A 24 13.87 -11.38 6.50
CA ARG A 24 13.24 -11.78 5.24
C ARG A 24 13.12 -10.61 4.27
N ILE A 25 12.66 -9.46 4.75
CA ILE A 25 12.54 -8.24 3.94
C ILE A 25 13.91 -7.81 3.42
N ALA A 26 14.95 -7.83 4.27
CA ALA A 26 16.30 -7.45 3.89
C ALA A 26 16.93 -8.40 2.87
N VAL A 27 16.73 -9.70 3.04
CA VAL A 27 17.30 -10.73 2.14
C VAL A 27 16.61 -10.75 0.79
N ASN A 28 15.28 -10.60 0.78
CA ASN A 28 14.47 -10.70 -0.44
C ASN A 28 14.25 -9.34 -1.13
N ASP A 29 14.65 -8.23 -0.51
CA ASP A 29 14.44 -6.85 -1.00
C ASP A 29 12.97 -6.54 -1.35
N GLU A 30 12.04 -7.17 -0.59
CA GLU A 30 10.60 -7.19 -0.90
C GLU A 30 10.00 -5.79 -1.03
N LEU A 31 10.43 -4.84 -0.21
CA LEU A 31 9.88 -3.47 -0.22
C LEU A 31 10.38 -2.67 -1.41
N THR A 32 11.66 -2.77 -1.77
CA THR A 32 12.23 -2.09 -2.95
C THR A 32 11.61 -2.61 -4.24
N ILE A 33 11.41 -3.93 -4.33
CA ILE A 33 10.72 -4.55 -5.47
C ILE A 33 9.29 -4.03 -5.57
N LEU A 34 8.54 -3.98 -4.47
CA LEU A 34 7.18 -3.46 -4.45
C LEU A 34 7.13 -1.97 -4.84
N GLU A 35 8.07 -1.17 -4.33
CA GLU A 35 8.18 0.26 -4.63
C GLU A 35 8.41 0.52 -6.12
N ALA A 36 9.19 -0.32 -6.79
CA ALA A 36 9.40 -0.25 -8.25
C ALA A 36 8.20 -0.83 -9.04
N ALA A 37 7.59 -1.91 -8.58
CA ALA A 37 6.51 -2.59 -9.28
C ALA A 37 5.21 -1.77 -9.32
N LEU A 38 4.90 -1.00 -8.27
CA LEU A 38 3.67 -0.24 -8.18
C LEU A 38 3.55 0.85 -9.27
N PRO A 39 4.54 1.74 -9.46
CA PRO A 39 4.51 2.72 -10.57
C PRO A 39 4.48 2.04 -11.93
N ALA A 40 5.26 0.97 -12.11
CA ALA A 40 5.28 0.21 -13.36
C ALA A 40 3.90 -0.39 -13.70
N ALA A 41 3.21 -0.99 -12.73
CA ALA A 41 1.86 -1.51 -12.91
C ALA A 41 0.87 -0.39 -13.28
N LEU A 42 0.96 0.76 -12.61
CA LEU A 42 0.12 1.93 -12.93
C LEU A 42 0.39 2.47 -14.34
N ALA A 43 1.65 2.48 -14.79
CA ALA A 43 2.02 2.95 -16.12
C ALA A 43 1.43 2.08 -17.26
N HIS A 44 1.20 0.79 -16.99
CA HIS A 44 0.60 -0.15 -17.94
C HIS A 44 -0.94 -0.19 -17.86
N LEU A 45 -1.54 0.52 -16.92
CA LEU A 45 -2.98 0.53 -16.75
C LEU A 45 -3.62 1.60 -17.66
N ARG A 46 -4.55 1.18 -18.52
CA ARG A 46 -5.32 2.11 -19.35
C ARG A 46 -6.25 3.00 -18.49
N VAL A 47 -6.63 4.16 -19.01
CA VAL A 47 -7.67 5.00 -18.42
C VAL A 47 -8.98 4.20 -18.30
N GLY A 48 -9.65 4.29 -17.14
CA GLY A 48 -10.79 3.47 -16.77
C GLY A 48 -10.40 2.11 -16.14
N GLY A 49 -9.16 1.67 -16.31
CA GLY A 49 -8.64 0.44 -15.70
C GLY A 49 -8.61 0.53 -14.17
N ARG A 50 -8.73 -0.62 -13.52
CA ARG A 50 -8.74 -0.74 -12.05
C ARG A 50 -7.55 -1.57 -11.61
N ILE A 51 -6.97 -1.18 -10.48
CA ILE A 51 -5.92 -1.92 -9.78
C ILE A 51 -6.39 -2.20 -8.37
N VAL A 52 -6.21 -3.43 -7.92
CA VAL A 52 -6.51 -3.87 -6.56
C VAL A 52 -5.26 -4.54 -6.01
N ILE A 53 -4.87 -4.16 -4.81
CA ILE A 53 -3.66 -4.66 -4.15
C ILE A 53 -4.01 -5.15 -2.75
N GLU A 54 -3.58 -6.35 -2.45
CA GLU A 54 -3.63 -6.94 -1.12
C GLU A 54 -2.23 -6.89 -0.49
N SER A 55 -2.17 -6.34 0.70
CA SER A 55 -0.96 -6.27 1.50
C SER A 55 -1.14 -7.07 2.77
N TYR A 56 -0.15 -7.89 3.11
CA TYR A 56 -0.17 -8.72 4.33
C TYR A 56 0.63 -8.10 5.47
N GLN A 57 1.40 -7.06 5.17
CA GLN A 57 2.27 -6.38 6.13
C GLN A 57 2.00 -4.87 6.13
N SER A 58 2.19 -4.24 7.29
CA SER A 58 1.95 -2.80 7.45
C SER A 58 2.90 -1.93 6.62
N LEU A 59 4.11 -2.40 6.32
CA LEU A 59 5.07 -1.67 5.50
C LEU A 59 4.65 -1.69 4.02
N GLU A 60 4.21 -2.84 3.51
CA GLU A 60 3.64 -2.95 2.16
C GLU A 60 2.40 -2.05 2.02
N ASP A 61 1.47 -2.14 2.97
CA ASP A 61 0.25 -1.32 2.97
C ASP A 61 0.55 0.18 2.99
N ARG A 62 1.62 0.60 3.69
CA ARG A 62 2.08 1.99 3.69
C ARG A 62 2.51 2.44 2.30
N LEU A 63 3.32 1.65 1.59
CA LEU A 63 3.76 1.95 0.23
C LEU A 63 2.57 2.09 -0.72
N VAL A 64 1.65 1.11 -0.70
CA VAL A 64 0.44 1.14 -1.53
C VAL A 64 -0.42 2.37 -1.22
N LYS A 65 -0.66 2.64 0.07
CA LYS A 65 -1.42 3.81 0.52
C LYS A 65 -0.79 5.10 0.02
N ASP A 66 0.53 5.24 0.14
CA ASP A 66 1.23 6.48 -0.20
C ASP A 66 1.24 6.74 -1.71
N ILE A 67 1.43 5.70 -2.54
CA ILE A 67 1.35 5.87 -3.99
C ILE A 67 -0.08 6.15 -4.47
N PHE A 68 -1.07 5.47 -3.92
CA PHE A 68 -2.47 5.70 -4.27
C PHE A 68 -2.93 7.10 -3.84
N ARG A 69 -2.53 7.55 -2.65
CA ARG A 69 -2.84 8.91 -2.16
C ARG A 69 -2.19 9.97 -3.06
N ARG A 70 -0.91 9.83 -3.37
CA ARG A 70 -0.22 10.76 -4.29
C ARG A 70 -0.89 10.81 -5.66
N GLY A 71 -1.28 9.66 -6.19
CA GLY A 71 -1.98 9.56 -7.47
C GLY A 71 -3.39 10.15 -7.46
N ALA A 72 -4.07 10.11 -6.31
CA ALA A 72 -5.46 10.57 -6.15
C ALA A 72 -5.59 12.02 -5.64
N THR A 73 -4.47 12.74 -5.47
CA THR A 73 -4.45 14.12 -4.99
C THR A 73 -3.86 15.02 -6.07
N ASP A 74 -4.49 16.16 -6.30
CA ASP A 74 -3.91 17.22 -7.11
C ASP A 74 -2.64 17.76 -6.43
N GLN A 75 -1.60 18.02 -7.23
CA GLN A 75 -0.30 18.45 -6.73
C GLN A 75 -0.09 19.96 -6.88
N ALA A 76 -1.14 20.70 -7.17
CA ALA A 76 -1.07 22.15 -7.30
C ALA A 76 -0.94 22.81 -5.91
N PRO A 77 -0.19 23.92 -5.81
CA PRO A 77 -0.20 24.76 -4.62
C PRO A 77 -1.61 25.26 -4.30
N ALA A 78 -1.87 25.49 -3.01
CA ALA A 78 -3.16 26.06 -2.60
C ALA A 78 -3.39 27.44 -3.25
N GLY A 79 -4.62 27.68 -3.75
CA GLY A 79 -4.99 28.97 -4.34
C GLY A 79 -4.73 29.13 -5.83
N VAL A 80 -4.27 28.09 -6.53
CA VAL A 80 -4.15 28.12 -7.99
C VAL A 80 -5.54 28.00 -8.61
N PRO A 81 -6.02 29.01 -9.38
CA PRO A 81 -7.40 29.03 -9.91
C PRO A 81 -7.66 27.91 -10.94
N MET A 82 -6.64 27.51 -11.68
CA MET A 82 -6.71 26.43 -12.67
C MET A 82 -5.53 25.50 -12.49
N ILE A 83 -5.81 24.23 -12.20
CA ILE A 83 -4.79 23.22 -12.00
C ILE A 83 -4.32 22.68 -13.35
N PRO A 84 -3.04 22.85 -13.76
CA PRO A 84 -2.50 22.27 -14.97
C PRO A 84 -2.71 20.74 -15.00
N GLU A 85 -2.94 20.19 -16.18
CA GLU A 85 -3.25 18.76 -16.35
C GLU A 85 -2.16 17.84 -15.74
N GLU A 86 -0.93 18.25 -15.81
CA GLU A 86 0.21 17.50 -15.25
C GLU A 86 0.13 17.35 -13.73
N LEU A 87 -0.49 18.32 -13.05
CA LEU A 87 -0.62 18.36 -11.58
C LEU A 87 -1.95 17.78 -11.07
N GLN A 88 -2.88 17.47 -11.98
CA GLN A 88 -4.17 16.89 -11.59
C GLN A 88 -4.03 15.43 -11.15
N ALA A 89 -4.97 14.99 -10.31
CA ALA A 89 -5.07 13.60 -9.88
C ALA A 89 -5.20 12.64 -11.07
N ARG A 90 -4.53 11.51 -10.99
CA ARG A 90 -4.52 10.47 -12.02
C ARG A 90 -5.29 9.23 -11.61
N LEU A 91 -5.52 9.08 -10.32
CA LEU A 91 -6.26 7.97 -9.72
C LEU A 91 -7.52 8.46 -9.03
N ARG A 92 -8.54 7.63 -9.01
CA ARG A 92 -9.68 7.71 -8.13
C ARG A 92 -9.67 6.52 -7.19
N LEU A 93 -9.67 6.75 -5.88
CA LEU A 93 -9.71 5.66 -4.90
C LEU A 93 -11.08 4.97 -4.97
N LEU A 94 -11.08 3.66 -5.01
CA LEU A 94 -12.28 2.81 -4.99
C LEU A 94 -12.61 2.35 -3.56
N THR A 95 -11.61 2.34 -2.69
CA THR A 95 -11.76 2.01 -1.28
C THR A 95 -11.51 3.24 -0.41
N ARG A 96 -12.37 3.48 0.58
CA ARG A 96 -12.27 4.65 1.49
C ARG A 96 -11.09 4.54 2.48
N GLY A 97 -10.45 3.38 2.54
CA GLY A 97 -9.31 3.03 3.37
C GLY A 97 -8.86 1.64 2.96
N ALA A 98 -8.11 0.94 3.81
CA ALA A 98 -7.91 -0.48 3.61
C ALA A 98 -9.19 -1.24 3.97
N GLN A 99 -9.65 -2.10 3.07
CA GLN A 99 -10.66 -3.09 3.40
C GLN A 99 -9.98 -4.27 4.08
N LEU A 100 -10.59 -4.77 5.12
CA LEU A 100 -10.13 -5.91 5.91
C LEU A 100 -11.03 -7.12 5.61
N ALA A 101 -10.50 -8.31 5.78
CA ALA A 101 -11.28 -9.53 5.73
C ALA A 101 -12.41 -9.50 6.77
N ASP A 102 -13.59 -9.97 6.39
CA ASP A 102 -14.70 -10.16 7.32
C ASP A 102 -14.50 -11.39 8.22
N ASP A 103 -15.41 -11.61 9.15
CA ASP A 103 -15.27 -12.71 10.10
C ASP A 103 -15.49 -14.08 9.45
N THR A 104 -16.28 -14.14 8.40
CA THR A 104 -16.49 -15.36 7.60
C THR A 104 -15.20 -15.74 6.90
N GLU A 105 -14.55 -14.80 6.23
CA GLU A 105 -13.28 -15.04 5.56
C GLU A 105 -12.17 -15.43 6.55
N LYS A 106 -12.08 -14.73 7.70
CA LYS A 106 -11.11 -15.07 8.75
C LYS A 106 -11.32 -16.47 9.32
N SER A 107 -12.57 -16.93 9.42
CA SER A 107 -12.88 -18.27 9.91
C SER A 107 -12.43 -19.37 8.94
N HIS A 108 -12.56 -19.13 7.63
CA HIS A 108 -12.11 -20.07 6.59
C HIS A 108 -10.60 -19.96 6.31
N ASN A 109 -10.05 -18.76 6.39
CA ASN A 109 -8.63 -18.50 6.14
C ASN A 109 -8.05 -17.57 7.23
N PRO A 110 -7.49 -18.12 8.31
CA PRO A 110 -6.90 -17.31 9.38
C PRO A 110 -5.78 -16.35 8.92
N ARG A 111 -5.15 -16.61 7.75
CA ARG A 111 -4.12 -15.72 7.19
C ARG A 111 -4.71 -14.41 6.67
N SER A 112 -5.99 -14.37 6.33
CA SER A 112 -6.68 -13.17 5.87
C SER A 112 -6.81 -12.10 6.96
N ALA A 113 -6.65 -12.45 8.23
CA ALA A 113 -6.75 -11.51 9.35
C ALA A 113 -5.78 -10.31 9.27
N SER A 114 -4.66 -10.45 8.55
CA SER A 114 -3.68 -9.37 8.35
C SER A 114 -3.81 -8.66 7.00
N VAL A 115 -4.68 -9.12 6.12
CA VAL A 115 -4.88 -8.57 4.77
C VAL A 115 -5.44 -7.14 4.84
N ARG A 116 -4.87 -6.30 4.01
CA ARG A 116 -5.36 -4.95 3.71
C ARG A 116 -5.50 -4.80 2.21
N LEU A 117 -6.74 -4.74 1.75
CA LEU A 117 -7.07 -4.57 0.34
C LEU A 117 -7.30 -3.08 0.04
N ARG A 118 -6.64 -2.58 -0.99
CA ARG A 118 -6.86 -1.23 -1.52
C ARG A 118 -7.12 -1.28 -3.01
N GLY A 119 -8.08 -0.48 -3.48
CA GLY A 119 -8.43 -0.37 -4.88
C GLY A 119 -8.36 1.07 -5.38
N ALA A 120 -7.91 1.24 -6.62
CA ALA A 120 -7.92 2.50 -7.33
C ALA A 120 -8.30 2.31 -8.79
N GLN A 121 -8.81 3.37 -9.41
CA GLN A 121 -9.12 3.43 -10.83
C GLN A 121 -8.29 4.52 -11.49
N MET A 122 -7.72 4.21 -12.65
CA MET A 122 -7.03 5.18 -13.48
C MET A 122 -8.05 6.13 -14.13
N ILE A 123 -7.92 7.44 -13.87
CA ILE A 123 -8.78 8.48 -14.46
C ILE A 123 -8.04 9.35 -15.48
N ARG A 124 -6.71 9.36 -15.43
CA ARG A 124 -5.80 9.98 -16.42
C ARG A 124 -4.56 9.10 -16.60
N PRO A 125 -3.86 9.16 -17.75
CA PRO A 125 -2.67 8.34 -17.96
C PRO A 125 -1.64 8.55 -16.85
N TRP A 126 -1.07 7.45 -16.36
CA TRP A 126 0.00 7.52 -15.37
C TRP A 126 1.27 8.10 -16.02
N LYS A 127 1.82 9.10 -15.40
CA LYS A 127 3.16 9.60 -15.71
C LYS A 127 3.96 9.54 -14.42
N GLU A 128 5.10 8.90 -14.44
CA GLU A 128 6.04 9.02 -13.32
C GLU A 128 6.36 10.49 -13.13
N ARG A 129 6.28 10.92 -11.89
CA ARG A 129 6.64 12.27 -11.51
C ARG A 129 8.05 12.24 -10.94
N PRO A 130 8.90 13.18 -11.36
CA PRO A 130 10.24 13.32 -10.79
C PRO A 130 10.21 13.53 -9.27
#